data_bce1bd093c5abfde82a4d0158e58435a
#
_entry.id   bce1bd093c5abfde82a4d0158e58435a
#
_cell.length_a   1.000
_cell.length_b   1.000
_cell.length_c   1.000
_cell.angle_alpha   90.00
_cell.angle_beta   90.00
_cell.angle_gamma   90.00
#
_symmetry.space_group_name_H-M   'P 1'
#
loop_
_entity.id
_entity.type
_entity.pdbx_description
1 polymer ?
#
loop_
_entity_poly.entity_id
_entity_poly.type
_entity_poly.pdbx_seq_one_letter_code
_entity_poly.pdbx_strand_id
1 'polypeptide(L)'
;MRKATLARLHVVGVAVFAAIVAACGASAQKGEVKQSAQPQASPEVNKQPKEVKRDVPYVPTPQNVVDEMLTLANVSNDDVVYDLGCGDGRLVITAVKKFGAKRGFGVDIDPQRIADSNANAKAAGVTDRVQFAVQDLFQTDLKDASVVTLYLLPEVNLRLRPKLLSDLKPGTRVVSHSFDMGDWKPQKAITVQPGGQRLYLWTIPAKNTKGTPAATP
;
A
#
# COMPACT_ATOMS: atom_id res chain seq x y z
N MET A 1 56.90 -15.91 5.82
CA MET A 1 57.21 -15.86 4.36
C MET A 1 56.02 -15.19 3.70
N ARG A 2 56.11 -13.90 3.47
CA ARG A 2 56.35 -13.13 2.24
C ARG A 2 55.53 -13.68 1.07
N LYS A 3 54.54 -12.95 0.49
CA LYS A 3 54.78 -11.87 -0.48
C LYS A 3 53.57 -10.96 -0.62
N ALA A 4 53.80 -9.67 -0.49
CA ALA A 4 52.98 -8.58 -1.02
C ALA A 4 53.26 -8.44 -2.51
N THR A 5 52.26 -8.02 -3.27
CA THR A 5 52.49 -7.46 -4.61
C THR A 5 51.67 -6.18 -4.77
N LEU A 6 52.44 -5.15 -5.08
CA LEU A 6 52.12 -3.74 -5.22
C LEU A 6 51.58 -3.41 -6.62
N ALA A 7 50.71 -2.44 -6.68
CA ALA A 7 50.55 -1.31 -7.59
C ALA A 7 50.42 -1.52 -9.10
N ARG A 8 49.48 -0.81 -9.68
CA ARG A 8 49.74 0.12 -10.80
C ARG A 8 48.70 1.23 -10.89
N LEU A 9 49.21 2.40 -10.60
CA LEU A 9 48.66 3.73 -10.84
C LEU A 9 48.85 4.07 -12.33
N HIS A 10 47.82 4.53 -13.05
CA HIS A 10 47.95 5.19 -14.34
C HIS A 10 47.25 6.54 -14.28
N VAL A 11 48.08 7.58 -14.19
CA VAL A 11 47.81 8.98 -14.48
C VAL A 11 48.25 9.23 -15.91
N VAL A 12 47.65 10.13 -16.64
CA VAL A 12 47.97 10.89 -17.86
C VAL A 12 46.66 11.04 -18.67
N GLY A 13 46.21 12.18 -19.14
CA GLY A 13 46.85 13.48 -19.35
C GLY A 13 45.81 14.49 -19.80
N VAL A 14 46.09 15.68 -19.42
CA VAL A 14 45.45 16.94 -19.80
C VAL A 14 45.82 17.29 -21.24
N ALA A 15 44.83 17.62 -22.07
CA ALA A 15 45.10 18.31 -23.35
C ALA A 15 44.30 19.61 -23.39
N VAL A 16 45.02 20.68 -23.24
CA VAL A 16 44.66 22.07 -23.50
C VAL A 16 44.72 22.31 -25.01
N PHE A 17 43.67 22.85 -25.62
CA PHE A 17 43.78 23.49 -26.94
C PHE A 17 43.32 24.93 -26.85
N ALA A 18 44.24 25.80 -27.19
CA ALA A 18 44.13 27.24 -27.21
C ALA A 18 43.57 27.75 -28.54
N ALA A 19 42.86 28.81 -28.41
CA ALA A 19 42.41 29.86 -29.32
C ALA A 19 43.01 30.00 -30.72
N ILE A 20 42.17 30.35 -31.67
CA ILE A 20 42.47 31.28 -32.77
C ILE A 20 41.31 32.23 -32.97
N VAL A 21 41.58 33.51 -32.77
CA VAL A 21 40.75 34.66 -33.11
C VAL A 21 41.04 35.03 -34.56
N ALA A 22 39.99 35.21 -35.37
CA ALA A 22 40.08 35.94 -36.61
C ALA A 22 38.89 36.88 -36.74
N ALA A 23 39.17 38.16 -36.67
CA ALA A 23 38.23 39.24 -36.98
C ALA A 23 38.19 39.49 -38.51
N CYS A 24 37.04 39.69 -39.08
CA CYS A 24 36.87 40.59 -40.24
C CYS A 24 35.38 40.92 -40.53
N GLY A 25 35.09 42.19 -40.62
CA GLY A 25 34.22 42.75 -41.64
C GLY A 25 32.77 43.04 -41.34
N ALA A 26 32.50 44.27 -41.07
CA ALA A 26 31.17 44.88 -41.01
C ALA A 26 30.37 44.79 -42.33
N SER A 27 29.09 44.53 -42.22
CA SER A 27 28.08 45.06 -43.18
C SER A 27 26.75 45.15 -42.47
N ALA A 28 26.26 46.36 -42.31
CA ALA A 28 24.94 46.66 -41.76
C ALA A 28 23.84 46.34 -42.80
N GLN A 29 22.95 45.46 -42.48
CA GLN A 29 21.63 45.38 -43.15
C GLN A 29 20.52 45.49 -42.09
N LYS A 30 19.75 46.58 -42.23
CA LYS A 30 18.49 46.83 -41.56
C LYS A 30 17.51 45.74 -42.00
N GLY A 31 17.28 44.76 -41.15
CA GLY A 31 16.26 43.74 -41.29
C GLY A 31 15.20 43.90 -40.18
N GLU A 32 13.96 44.14 -40.60
CA GLU A 32 12.78 44.25 -39.80
C GLU A 32 12.63 43.03 -38.87
N VAL A 33 12.64 43.27 -37.55
CA VAL A 33 12.39 42.26 -36.56
C VAL A 33 10.86 41.95 -36.57
N LYS A 34 10.46 40.90 -37.24
CA LYS A 34 9.17 40.27 -37.00
C LYS A 34 9.17 39.69 -35.60
N GLN A 35 8.40 40.33 -34.75
CA GLN A 35 8.08 39.88 -33.39
C GLN A 35 7.40 38.52 -33.48
N SER A 36 8.15 37.45 -33.22
CA SER A 36 7.61 36.11 -33.10
C SER A 36 6.76 36.04 -31.82
N ALA A 37 5.49 35.75 -32.01
CA ALA A 37 4.51 35.53 -30.96
C ALA A 37 5.03 34.48 -29.99
N GLN A 38 5.16 34.85 -28.72
CA GLN A 38 5.37 33.89 -27.59
C GLN A 38 4.17 32.95 -27.53
N PRO A 39 4.37 31.64 -27.35
CA PRO A 39 3.27 30.74 -27.05
C PRO A 39 2.65 31.17 -25.70
N GLN A 40 1.40 31.59 -25.74
CA GLN A 40 0.60 31.84 -24.56
C GLN A 40 0.50 30.49 -23.80
N ALA A 41 1.08 30.44 -22.60
CA ALA A 41 0.86 29.35 -21.67
C ALA A 41 -0.65 29.27 -21.39
N SER A 42 -1.24 28.15 -21.75
CA SER A 42 -2.61 27.80 -21.36
C SER A 42 -2.71 27.87 -19.83
N PRO A 43 -3.81 28.40 -19.27
CA PRO A 43 -3.97 28.42 -17.82
C PRO A 43 -3.96 26.99 -17.32
N GLU A 44 -2.94 26.62 -16.53
CA GLU A 44 -2.97 25.41 -15.72
C GLU A 44 -4.21 25.49 -14.83
N VAL A 45 -5.19 24.63 -15.15
CA VAL A 45 -6.34 24.40 -14.29
C VAL A 45 -5.77 23.79 -13.01
N ASN A 46 -5.61 24.65 -12.00
CA ASN A 46 -5.31 24.24 -10.63
C ASN A 46 -6.51 23.41 -10.12
N LYS A 47 -6.52 22.11 -10.47
CA LYS A 47 -7.39 21.13 -9.83
C LYS A 47 -6.84 20.92 -8.44
N GLN A 48 -7.31 21.72 -7.47
CA GLN A 48 -7.17 21.34 -6.07
C GLN A 48 -7.69 19.92 -5.90
N PRO A 49 -6.90 19.01 -5.27
CA PRO A 49 -7.37 17.66 -5.01
C PRO A 49 -8.71 17.76 -4.27
N LYS A 50 -9.75 17.11 -4.79
CA LYS A 50 -11.01 16.98 -4.05
C LYS A 50 -10.69 16.45 -2.68
N GLU A 51 -11.11 17.17 -1.64
CA GLU A 51 -10.98 16.73 -0.26
C GLU A 51 -11.63 15.35 -0.12
N VAL A 52 -10.82 14.33 0.10
CA VAL A 52 -11.29 12.95 0.28
C VAL A 52 -11.85 12.84 1.69
N LYS A 53 -13.16 12.65 1.82
CA LYS A 53 -13.78 12.40 3.11
C LYS A 53 -13.29 11.04 3.63
N ARG A 54 -12.48 11.09 4.68
CA ARG A 54 -11.92 9.92 5.35
C ARG A 54 -12.78 9.58 6.57
N ASP A 55 -13.21 8.33 6.69
CA ASP A 55 -13.91 7.84 7.87
C ASP A 55 -12.93 7.57 9.04
N VAL A 56 -11.63 7.41 8.75
CA VAL A 56 -10.57 7.07 9.72
C VAL A 56 -9.34 7.93 9.48
N PRO A 57 -8.70 8.51 10.53
CA PRO A 57 -7.40 9.15 10.39
C PRO A 57 -6.32 8.09 10.09
N TYR A 58 -5.34 8.46 9.26
CA TYR A 58 -4.21 7.57 8.99
C TYR A 58 -3.27 7.50 10.19
N VAL A 59 -3.20 6.31 10.80
CA VAL A 59 -2.25 5.95 11.86
C VAL A 59 -1.61 4.62 11.47
N PRO A 60 -0.31 4.59 11.19
CA PRO A 60 0.33 3.36 10.75
C PRO A 60 0.46 2.34 11.89
N THR A 61 0.10 1.08 11.63
CA THR A 61 0.32 -0.03 12.57
C THR A 61 1.83 -0.24 12.80
N PRO A 62 2.32 -0.30 14.04
CA PRO A 62 3.72 -0.61 14.32
C PRO A 62 4.14 -1.96 13.72
N GLN A 63 5.40 -2.10 13.28
CA GLN A 63 5.83 -3.30 12.57
C GLN A 63 5.74 -4.59 13.40
N ASN A 64 6.05 -4.53 14.70
CA ASN A 64 5.86 -5.68 15.60
C ASN A 64 4.38 -6.10 15.69
N VAL A 65 3.46 -5.16 15.63
CA VAL A 65 2.01 -5.44 15.62
C VAL A 65 1.58 -6.05 14.29
N VAL A 66 2.11 -5.56 13.16
CA VAL A 66 1.92 -6.17 11.84
C VAL A 66 2.33 -7.63 11.84
N ASP A 67 3.52 -7.92 12.36
CA ASP A 67 4.05 -9.28 12.44
C ASP A 67 3.14 -10.19 13.31
N GLU A 68 2.68 -9.68 14.45
CA GLU A 68 1.76 -10.42 15.32
C GLU A 68 0.37 -10.63 14.71
N MET A 69 -0.15 -9.66 13.96
CA MET A 69 -1.41 -9.81 13.22
C MET A 69 -1.33 -10.96 12.21
N LEU A 70 -0.26 -11.00 11.43
CA LEU A 70 -0.05 -12.03 10.40
C LEU A 70 0.25 -13.41 11.03
N THR A 71 0.97 -13.44 12.15
CA THR A 71 1.19 -14.65 12.95
C THR A 71 -0.13 -15.16 13.53
N LEU A 72 -0.94 -14.28 14.13
CA LEU A 72 -2.24 -14.62 14.72
C LEU A 72 -3.20 -15.18 13.66
N ALA A 73 -3.17 -14.61 12.44
CA ALA A 73 -3.91 -15.12 11.29
C ALA A 73 -3.33 -16.44 10.75
N ASN A 74 -2.17 -16.89 11.19
CA ASN A 74 -1.45 -18.04 10.64
C ASN A 74 -1.30 -17.94 9.11
N VAL A 75 -0.80 -16.78 8.63
CA VAL A 75 -0.62 -16.53 7.20
C VAL A 75 0.42 -17.48 6.62
N SER A 76 0.11 -18.06 5.46
CA SER A 76 0.92 -19.04 4.75
C SER A 76 1.01 -18.74 3.24
N ASN A 77 1.73 -19.59 2.51
CA ASN A 77 1.92 -19.45 1.07
C ASN A 77 0.66 -19.71 0.21
N ASP A 78 -0.41 -20.23 0.80
CA ASP A 78 -1.69 -20.44 0.11
C ASP A 78 -2.63 -19.23 0.24
N ASP A 79 -2.25 -18.25 1.08
CA ASP A 79 -3.13 -17.16 1.45
C ASP A 79 -3.14 -16.00 0.46
N VAL A 80 -4.34 -15.44 0.32
CA VAL A 80 -4.61 -14.15 -0.31
C VAL A 80 -5.04 -13.17 0.77
N VAL A 81 -4.16 -12.21 1.08
CA VAL A 81 -4.36 -11.25 2.17
C VAL A 81 -4.96 -9.97 1.64
N TYR A 82 -6.07 -9.54 2.24
CA TYR A 82 -6.73 -8.25 1.98
C TYR A 82 -6.56 -7.32 3.18
N ASP A 83 -6.13 -6.07 2.93
CA ASP A 83 -6.03 -5.04 3.96
C ASP A 83 -6.97 -3.87 3.62
N LEU A 84 -7.99 -3.67 4.46
CA LEU A 84 -9.04 -2.67 4.24
C LEU A 84 -8.71 -1.39 5.02
N GLY A 85 -8.32 -0.34 4.30
CA GLY A 85 -7.68 0.84 4.86
C GLY A 85 -6.16 0.64 4.97
N CYS A 86 -5.53 0.27 3.85
CA CYS A 86 -4.17 -0.28 3.85
C CYS A 86 -3.06 0.75 4.15
N GLY A 87 -3.38 2.04 4.15
CA GLY A 87 -2.41 3.09 4.41
C GLY A 87 -1.21 3.01 3.48
N ASP A 88 -0.02 2.79 4.01
CA ASP A 88 1.23 2.67 3.26
C ASP A 88 1.54 1.25 2.76
N GLY A 89 0.60 0.33 2.89
CA GLY A 89 0.67 -1.03 2.38
C GLY A 89 1.51 -2.01 3.21
N ARG A 90 2.00 -1.60 4.39
CA ARG A 90 2.94 -2.40 5.19
C ARG A 90 2.43 -3.80 5.56
N LEU A 91 1.15 -3.96 5.88
CA LEU A 91 0.54 -5.26 6.19
C LEU A 91 0.61 -6.20 4.99
N VAL A 92 0.14 -5.74 3.84
CA VAL A 92 0.13 -6.51 2.59
C VAL A 92 1.54 -6.88 2.14
N ILE A 93 2.46 -5.90 2.17
CA ILE A 93 3.87 -6.10 1.80
C ILE A 93 4.54 -7.11 2.73
N THR A 94 4.32 -6.99 4.05
CA THR A 94 4.89 -7.92 5.03
C THR A 94 4.33 -9.33 4.87
N ALA A 95 3.02 -9.47 4.63
CA ALA A 95 2.37 -10.75 4.39
C ALA A 95 3.02 -11.50 3.22
N VAL A 96 3.28 -10.81 2.11
CA VAL A 96 3.90 -11.42 0.93
C VAL A 96 5.40 -11.66 1.12
N LYS A 97 6.13 -10.66 1.64
CA LYS A 97 7.59 -10.70 1.71
C LYS A 97 8.12 -11.62 2.82
N LYS A 98 7.51 -11.53 4.01
CA LYS A 98 8.00 -12.22 5.21
C LYS A 98 7.23 -13.51 5.51
N PHE A 99 5.92 -13.52 5.30
CA PHE A 99 5.06 -14.68 5.59
C PHE A 99 4.80 -15.56 4.37
N GLY A 100 5.26 -15.12 3.19
CA GLY A 100 5.17 -15.91 1.97
C GLY A 100 3.77 -15.96 1.34
N ALA A 101 2.83 -15.10 1.77
CA ALA A 101 1.48 -15.09 1.21
C ALA A 101 1.51 -15.09 -0.33
N LYS A 102 0.60 -15.85 -0.93
CA LYS A 102 0.50 -16.02 -2.38
C LYS A 102 0.29 -14.69 -3.09
N ARG A 103 -0.62 -13.87 -2.55
CA ARG A 103 -0.95 -12.53 -3.04
C ARG A 103 -1.39 -11.62 -1.90
N GLY A 104 -1.34 -10.32 -2.16
CA GLY A 104 -1.86 -9.32 -1.26
C GLY A 104 -2.60 -8.20 -2.00
N PHE A 105 -3.71 -7.74 -1.41
CA PHE A 105 -4.50 -6.62 -1.91
C PHE A 105 -4.72 -5.61 -0.81
N GLY A 106 -4.45 -4.33 -1.11
CA GLY A 106 -4.73 -3.24 -0.21
C GLY A 106 -5.66 -2.22 -0.86
N VAL A 107 -6.64 -1.75 -0.12
CA VAL A 107 -7.50 -0.65 -0.55
C VAL A 107 -7.46 0.48 0.46
N ASP A 108 -7.43 1.69 -0.05
CA ASP A 108 -7.56 2.92 0.74
C ASP A 108 -8.33 3.95 -0.07
N ILE A 109 -9.08 4.82 0.61
CA ILE A 109 -9.82 5.89 -0.05
C ILE A 109 -8.90 7.06 -0.44
N ASP A 110 -7.72 7.16 0.17
CA ASP A 110 -6.76 8.23 -0.05
C ASP A 110 -5.77 7.88 -1.16
N PRO A 111 -5.79 8.59 -2.31
CA PRO A 111 -4.84 8.35 -3.40
C PRO A 111 -3.37 8.47 -2.98
N GLN A 112 -3.05 9.34 -1.99
CA GLN A 112 -1.69 9.48 -1.50
C GLN A 112 -1.22 8.21 -0.78
N ARG A 113 -2.10 7.56 0.00
CA ARG A 113 -1.78 6.28 0.67
C ARG A 113 -1.50 5.18 -0.36
N ILE A 114 -2.26 5.15 -1.43
CA ILE A 114 -2.03 4.19 -2.52
C ILE A 114 -0.73 4.47 -3.27
N ALA A 115 -0.38 5.74 -3.49
CA ALA A 115 0.92 6.10 -4.05
C ALA A 115 2.08 5.63 -3.15
N ASP A 116 1.97 5.85 -1.84
CA ASP A 116 2.97 5.40 -0.85
C ASP A 116 3.07 3.86 -0.83
N SER A 117 1.94 3.15 -0.84
CA SER A 117 1.88 1.68 -0.88
C SER A 117 2.60 1.11 -2.10
N ASN A 118 2.36 1.69 -3.28
CA ASN A 118 3.01 1.26 -4.52
C ASN A 118 4.53 1.53 -4.49
N ALA A 119 4.96 2.69 -3.96
CA ALA A 119 6.37 3.00 -3.79
C ALA A 119 7.05 2.01 -2.82
N ASN A 120 6.41 1.70 -1.70
CA ASN A 120 6.90 0.74 -0.71
C ASN A 120 6.97 -0.69 -1.27
N ALA A 121 5.96 -1.12 -2.05
CA ALA A 121 5.96 -2.42 -2.71
C ALA A 121 7.11 -2.55 -3.72
N LYS A 122 7.37 -1.49 -4.48
CA LYS A 122 8.51 -1.43 -5.41
C LYS A 122 9.84 -1.52 -4.66
N ALA A 123 10.01 -0.77 -3.58
CA ALA A 123 11.21 -0.82 -2.74
C ALA A 123 11.40 -2.20 -2.09
N ALA A 124 10.30 -2.88 -1.75
CA ALA A 124 10.31 -4.22 -1.18
C ALA A 124 10.53 -5.34 -2.21
N GLY A 125 10.39 -5.07 -3.52
CA GLY A 125 10.54 -6.05 -4.60
C GLY A 125 9.40 -7.08 -4.68
N VAL A 126 8.15 -6.66 -4.38
CA VAL A 126 6.98 -7.57 -4.33
C VAL A 126 5.82 -7.14 -5.25
N THR A 127 6.07 -6.24 -6.19
CA THR A 127 5.04 -5.66 -7.08
C THR A 127 4.33 -6.69 -7.97
N ASP A 128 4.93 -7.85 -8.20
CA ASP A 128 4.35 -8.97 -8.93
C ASP A 128 3.27 -9.72 -8.15
N ARG A 129 3.23 -9.56 -6.83
CA ARG A 129 2.33 -10.30 -5.93
C ARG A 129 1.41 -9.43 -5.10
N VAL A 130 1.58 -8.10 -5.14
CA VAL A 130 0.72 -7.16 -4.41
C VAL A 130 0.03 -6.20 -5.35
N GLN A 131 -1.17 -5.78 -4.99
CA GLN A 131 -1.95 -4.77 -5.70
C GLN A 131 -2.58 -3.80 -4.72
N PHE A 132 -2.55 -2.51 -5.05
CA PHE A 132 -3.18 -1.45 -4.26
C PHE A 132 -4.12 -0.64 -5.13
N ALA A 133 -5.29 -0.27 -4.57
CA ALA A 133 -6.30 0.48 -5.32
C ALA A 133 -6.92 1.60 -4.47
N VAL A 134 -7.14 2.76 -5.10
CA VAL A 134 -7.98 3.82 -4.50
C VAL A 134 -9.42 3.35 -4.57
N GLN A 135 -9.97 2.90 -3.44
CA GLN A 135 -11.29 2.28 -3.40
C GLN A 135 -11.92 2.39 -2.02
N ASP A 136 -13.23 2.54 -1.99
CA ASP A 136 -14.04 2.40 -0.78
C ASP A 136 -14.03 0.93 -0.30
N LEU A 137 -13.59 0.72 0.94
CA LEU A 137 -13.55 -0.61 1.55
C LEU A 137 -14.93 -1.30 1.61
N PHE A 138 -16.02 -0.54 1.69
CA PHE A 138 -17.38 -1.07 1.66
C PHE A 138 -17.81 -1.57 0.27
N GLN A 139 -17.13 -1.13 -0.80
CA GLN A 139 -17.39 -1.54 -2.18
C GLN A 139 -16.40 -2.60 -2.69
N THR A 140 -15.45 -3.00 -1.85
CA THR A 140 -14.41 -3.95 -2.24
C THR A 140 -14.98 -5.37 -2.36
N ASP A 141 -14.69 -6.06 -3.47
CA ASP A 141 -14.99 -7.48 -3.66
C ASP A 141 -14.02 -8.32 -2.81
N LEU A 142 -14.54 -9.10 -1.87
CA LEU A 142 -13.75 -9.88 -0.90
C LEU A 142 -13.78 -11.40 -1.18
N LYS A 143 -14.37 -11.83 -2.29
CA LYS A 143 -14.61 -13.27 -2.56
C LYS A 143 -13.34 -14.13 -2.62
N ASP A 144 -12.18 -13.54 -2.93
CA ASP A 144 -10.92 -14.26 -3.06
C ASP A 144 -10.04 -14.15 -1.81
N ALA A 145 -10.45 -13.37 -0.81
CA ALA A 145 -9.72 -13.22 0.43
C ALA A 145 -9.76 -14.52 1.25
N SER A 146 -8.60 -14.94 1.76
CA SER A 146 -8.45 -15.97 2.79
C SER A 146 -8.09 -15.38 4.15
N VAL A 147 -7.52 -14.16 4.14
CA VAL A 147 -7.24 -13.37 5.32
C VAL A 147 -7.64 -11.92 5.05
N VAL A 148 -8.32 -11.30 6.01
CA VAL A 148 -8.64 -9.86 6.00
C VAL A 148 -8.02 -9.20 7.23
N THR A 149 -7.31 -8.10 7.05
CA THR A 149 -6.72 -7.30 8.12
C THR A 149 -7.39 -5.94 8.21
N LEU A 150 -7.55 -5.45 9.45
CA LEU A 150 -8.25 -4.22 9.77
C LEU A 150 -7.50 -3.42 10.83
N TYR A 151 -7.36 -2.11 10.61
CA TYR A 151 -7.06 -1.14 11.64
C TYR A 151 -7.92 0.11 11.42
N LEU A 152 -9.17 -0.01 11.79
CA LEU A 152 -10.22 0.99 11.56
C LEU A 152 -10.81 1.45 12.91
N LEU A 153 -11.76 2.41 12.86
CA LEU A 153 -12.51 2.80 14.06
C LEU A 153 -13.61 1.78 14.40
N PRO A 154 -14.06 1.71 15.67
CA PRO A 154 -15.10 0.78 16.11
C PRO A 154 -16.36 0.84 15.24
N GLU A 155 -16.81 2.05 14.92
CA GLU A 155 -18.03 2.27 14.12
C GLU A 155 -17.87 1.73 12.71
N VAL A 156 -16.68 1.84 12.14
CA VAL A 156 -16.38 1.34 10.79
C VAL A 156 -16.35 -0.18 10.79
N ASN A 157 -15.73 -0.80 11.81
CA ASN A 157 -15.75 -2.25 12.01
C ASN A 157 -17.19 -2.79 12.10
N LEU A 158 -18.03 -2.15 12.90
CA LEU A 158 -19.43 -2.57 13.06
C LEU A 158 -20.24 -2.44 11.76
N ARG A 159 -20.01 -1.37 10.98
CA ARG A 159 -20.63 -1.20 9.65
C ARG A 159 -20.11 -2.22 8.63
N LEU A 160 -18.84 -2.61 8.72
CA LEU A 160 -18.19 -3.55 7.81
C LEU A 160 -18.58 -5.01 8.10
N ARG A 161 -18.88 -5.34 9.35
CA ARG A 161 -19.19 -6.70 9.81
C ARG A 161 -20.22 -7.45 8.95
N PRO A 162 -21.39 -6.88 8.59
CA PRO A 162 -22.35 -7.58 7.73
C PRO A 162 -21.75 -8.01 6.38
N LYS A 163 -20.96 -7.13 5.76
CA LYS A 163 -20.25 -7.41 4.51
C LYS A 163 -19.23 -8.54 4.68
N LEU A 164 -18.42 -8.52 5.73
CA LEU A 164 -17.46 -9.60 6.01
C LEU A 164 -18.16 -10.95 6.13
N LEU A 165 -19.29 -11.00 6.85
CA LEU A 165 -20.06 -12.22 7.06
C LEU A 165 -20.77 -12.72 5.79
N SER A 166 -21.18 -11.82 4.89
CA SER A 166 -21.88 -12.18 3.64
C SER A 166 -20.90 -12.61 2.52
N ASP A 167 -19.84 -11.84 2.33
CA ASP A 167 -19.00 -11.93 1.13
C ASP A 167 -17.84 -12.92 1.28
N LEU A 168 -17.35 -13.10 2.51
CA LEU A 168 -16.22 -13.97 2.77
C LEU A 168 -16.63 -15.45 2.79
N LYS A 169 -15.72 -16.29 2.33
CA LYS A 169 -15.91 -17.76 2.37
C LYS A 169 -15.78 -18.27 3.80
N PRO A 170 -16.50 -19.33 4.16
CA PRO A 170 -16.24 -20.04 5.41
C PRO A 170 -14.76 -20.39 5.57
N GLY A 171 -14.24 -20.21 6.78
CA GLY A 171 -12.83 -20.43 7.10
C GLY A 171 -11.92 -19.23 6.84
N THR A 172 -12.40 -18.16 6.17
CA THR A 172 -11.64 -16.91 6.03
C THR A 172 -11.37 -16.31 7.41
N ARG A 173 -10.14 -15.89 7.66
CA ARG A 173 -9.69 -15.31 8.93
C ARG A 173 -9.73 -13.78 8.83
N VAL A 174 -10.29 -13.15 9.86
CA VAL A 174 -10.35 -11.70 9.99
C VAL A 174 -9.56 -11.31 11.23
N VAL A 175 -8.55 -10.44 11.08
CA VAL A 175 -7.75 -9.92 12.19
C VAL A 175 -7.92 -8.41 12.29
N SER A 176 -8.27 -7.93 13.48
CA SER A 176 -8.41 -6.50 13.76
C SER A 176 -7.42 -6.04 14.82
N HIS A 177 -6.78 -4.90 14.55
CA HIS A 177 -5.92 -4.18 15.50
C HIS A 177 -6.79 -3.23 16.33
N SER A 178 -6.65 -3.29 17.63
CA SER A 178 -7.27 -2.46 18.69
C SER A 178 -8.77 -2.58 18.88
N PHE A 179 -9.56 -2.79 17.82
CA PHE A 179 -11.02 -2.70 17.88
C PHE A 179 -11.71 -4.01 17.51
N ASP A 180 -12.75 -4.36 18.27
CA ASP A 180 -13.52 -5.58 18.07
C ASP A 180 -14.72 -5.40 17.08
N MET A 181 -15.58 -6.40 17.00
CA MET A 181 -16.76 -6.45 16.15
C MET A 181 -18.06 -6.46 16.97
N GLY A 182 -18.04 -5.92 18.20
CA GLY A 182 -19.20 -5.87 19.09
C GLY A 182 -19.64 -7.24 19.61
N ASP A 183 -20.86 -7.63 19.29
CA ASP A 183 -21.45 -8.90 19.71
C ASP A 183 -20.93 -10.13 18.91
N TRP A 184 -20.26 -9.93 17.77
CA TRP A 184 -19.52 -11.01 17.13
C TRP A 184 -18.21 -11.25 17.89
N LYS A 185 -18.25 -12.22 18.82
CA LYS A 185 -17.11 -12.48 19.73
C LYS A 185 -15.92 -13.04 18.97
N PRO A 186 -14.70 -12.55 19.24
CA PRO A 186 -13.49 -13.09 18.62
C PRO A 186 -13.21 -14.52 19.12
N GLN A 187 -12.70 -15.34 18.23
CA GLN A 187 -12.20 -16.68 18.54
C GLN A 187 -10.94 -16.62 19.41
N LYS A 188 -10.11 -15.59 19.21
CA LYS A 188 -8.91 -15.34 19.97
C LYS A 188 -8.64 -13.83 20.11
N ALA A 189 -8.18 -13.43 21.29
CA ALA A 189 -7.70 -12.09 21.53
C ALA A 189 -6.35 -12.17 22.25
N ILE A 190 -5.39 -11.35 21.80
CA ILE A 190 -4.05 -11.27 22.41
C ILE A 190 -3.67 -9.81 22.65
N THR A 191 -2.68 -9.60 23.49
CA THR A 191 -2.05 -8.29 23.72
C THR A 191 -0.60 -8.35 23.29
N VAL A 192 -0.21 -7.45 22.37
CA VAL A 192 1.16 -7.36 21.84
C VAL A 192 2.05 -6.58 22.80
N GLN A 193 3.24 -7.09 23.06
CA GLN A 193 4.23 -6.44 23.90
C GLN A 193 5.49 -6.06 23.08
N PRO A 194 6.18 -4.95 23.40
CA PRO A 194 5.72 -3.83 24.24
C PRO A 194 4.64 -3.00 23.55
N GLY A 195 3.83 -2.26 24.31
CA GLY A 195 2.87 -1.27 23.74
C GLY A 195 1.40 -1.57 24.04
N GLY A 196 1.07 -2.80 24.44
CA GLY A 196 -0.26 -3.15 24.96
C GLY A 196 -1.37 -3.17 23.89
N GLN A 197 -1.04 -3.14 22.60
CA GLN A 197 -2.02 -3.19 21.53
C GLN A 197 -2.77 -4.51 21.55
N ARG A 198 -4.09 -4.46 21.42
CA ARG A 198 -4.93 -5.65 21.37
C ARG A 198 -5.14 -6.09 19.93
N LEU A 199 -5.08 -7.40 19.71
CA LEU A 199 -5.42 -8.02 18.44
C LEU A 199 -6.56 -9.01 18.65
N TYR A 200 -7.47 -9.05 17.69
CA TYR A 200 -8.63 -9.92 17.69
C TYR A 200 -8.67 -10.75 16.42
N LEU A 201 -9.00 -12.02 16.56
CA LEU A 201 -9.14 -12.97 15.45
C LEU A 201 -10.56 -13.54 15.42
N TRP A 202 -11.15 -13.51 14.23
CA TRP A 202 -12.36 -14.24 13.90
C TRP A 202 -12.10 -15.18 12.73
N THR A 203 -12.89 -16.26 12.68
CA THR A 203 -12.99 -17.11 11.49
C THR A 203 -14.43 -17.08 11.00
N ILE A 204 -14.63 -16.85 9.71
CA ILE A 204 -15.96 -16.85 9.11
C ILE A 204 -16.58 -18.23 9.30
N PRO A 205 -17.79 -18.32 9.92
CA PRO A 205 -18.44 -19.60 10.19
C PRO A 205 -18.90 -20.29 8.91
N ALA A 206 -19.06 -21.60 8.96
CA ALA A 206 -19.74 -22.33 7.91
C ALA A 206 -21.16 -21.77 7.73
N LYS A 207 -21.56 -21.51 6.48
CA LYS A 207 -22.95 -21.12 6.20
C LYS A 207 -23.84 -22.31 6.55
N ASN A 208 -24.70 -22.15 7.56
CA ASN A 208 -25.66 -23.18 7.91
C ASN A 208 -26.62 -23.40 6.72
N THR A 209 -26.40 -24.47 5.98
CA THR A 209 -27.32 -24.91 4.90
C THR A 209 -28.53 -25.67 5.44
N LYS A 210 -28.75 -25.65 6.77
CA LYS A 210 -29.89 -26.36 7.39
C LYS A 210 -30.97 -25.40 7.88
N GLY A 211 -32.07 -25.38 7.16
CA GLY A 211 -33.41 -25.23 7.76
C GLY A 211 -33.89 -23.80 7.91
N THR A 212 -34.72 -23.37 6.97
CA THR A 212 -35.93 -22.59 7.30
C THR A 212 -36.57 -23.25 8.53
N PRO A 213 -36.76 -22.53 9.67
CA PRO A 213 -37.60 -23.10 10.72
C PRO A 213 -39.00 -23.32 10.12
N ALA A 214 -39.45 -24.57 10.14
CA ALA A 214 -40.82 -24.88 9.82
C ALA A 214 -41.73 -24.04 10.75
N ALA A 215 -42.61 -23.23 10.16
CA ALA A 215 -43.70 -22.63 10.88
C ALA A 215 -44.46 -23.75 11.56
N THR A 216 -44.42 -23.81 12.87
CA THR A 216 -45.25 -24.70 13.67
C THR A 216 -46.66 -24.14 13.66
N PRO A 217 -47.69 -24.96 13.43
CA PRO A 217 -49.07 -24.53 13.31
C PRO A 217 -49.67 -23.91 14.58
#